data_1791367db86af8564b95f8f0a6bebf44
#
_entry.id   1791367db86af8564b95f8f0a6bebf44
#
_cell.length_a   1.000
_cell.length_b   1.000
_cell.length_c   1.000
_cell.angle_alpha   90.00
_cell.angle_beta   90.00
_cell.angle_gamma   90.00
#
_symmetry.space_group_name_H-M   'P 1'
#
loop_
_entity.id
_entity.type
_entity.pdbx_description
1 polymer ?
#
loop_
_entity_poly.entity_id
_entity_poly.type
_entity_poly.pdbx_seq_one_letter_code
_entity_poly.pdbx_strand_id
1 'polypeptide(L)'
;PSTPGSLVVVTGAGGDRARDKRHAMGTAAAEVADLVVVTDDNPRSEDPGTIRAALLEGVAAARAAGRHGIRVLEVGDRRQAIREAVAAVWGQGESATVAVVGKGHESGQEIAGVVHPFDDRAELAQALHLAASGTPE
;
A
#
# COMPACT_ATOMS: atom_id res chain seq x y z
N PRO A 1 8.56 -9.48 -15.49
CA PRO A 1 7.81 -8.55 -16.27
C PRO A 1 8.68 -7.80 -17.22
N SER A 2 8.08 -7.46 -18.26
CA SER A 2 8.76 -6.76 -19.32
C SER A 2 8.68 -5.24 -19.15
N THR A 3 7.96 -4.78 -18.14
CA THR A 3 7.77 -3.35 -17.92
C THR A 3 9.09 -2.73 -17.47
N PRO A 4 9.61 -1.76 -18.21
CA PRO A 4 10.80 -1.06 -17.71
C PRO A 4 10.42 -0.21 -16.51
N GLY A 5 11.28 -0.17 -15.53
CA GLY A 5 11.06 0.57 -14.30
C GLY A 5 10.38 -0.25 -13.25
N SER A 6 10.01 0.40 -12.15
CA SER A 6 9.50 -0.25 -10.96
C SER A 6 8.02 0.06 -10.76
N LEU A 7 7.28 -0.91 -10.24
CA LEU A 7 5.91 -0.71 -9.80
C LEU A 7 5.83 -0.93 -8.30
N VAL A 8 5.34 0.08 -7.57
CA VAL A 8 5.07 -0.01 -6.15
C VAL A 8 3.57 0.01 -5.95
N VAL A 9 3.04 -0.96 -5.22
CA VAL A 9 1.62 -1.01 -4.90
C VAL A 9 1.46 -0.79 -3.40
N VAL A 10 0.68 0.24 -3.04
CA VAL A 10 0.27 0.50 -1.66
C VAL A 10 -1.14 -0.03 -1.50
N THR A 11 -1.34 -0.99 -0.61
CA THR A 11 -2.63 -1.65 -0.46
C THR A 11 -2.99 -1.84 1.00
N GLY A 12 -4.28 -1.75 1.29
CA GLY A 12 -4.85 -2.05 2.58
C GLY A 12 -6.22 -2.68 2.39
N ALA A 13 -6.81 -3.20 3.45
CA ALA A 13 -8.11 -3.84 3.40
C ALA A 13 -9.01 -3.31 4.50
N GLY A 14 -10.32 -3.38 4.29
CA GLY A 14 -11.29 -2.93 5.27
C GLY A 14 -11.46 -3.90 6.42
N GLY A 15 -11.75 -3.37 7.60
CA GLY A 15 -12.10 -4.18 8.75
C GLY A 15 -13.59 -4.49 8.78
N ASP A 16 -13.98 -5.49 9.57
CA ASP A 16 -15.34 -5.90 9.84
C ASP A 16 -16.09 -6.43 8.62
N ARG A 17 -15.39 -6.67 7.51
CA ARG A 17 -16.00 -7.26 6.32
C ARG A 17 -14.91 -7.77 5.38
N ALA A 18 -15.30 -8.65 4.46
CA ALA A 18 -14.45 -9.13 3.37
C ALA A 18 -13.15 -9.77 3.84
N ARG A 19 -13.18 -10.47 4.97
CA ARG A 19 -11.97 -11.08 5.53
C ARG A 19 -11.34 -12.10 4.60
N ASP A 20 -12.18 -12.86 3.90
CA ASP A 20 -11.73 -13.91 3.00
C ASP A 20 -11.01 -13.37 1.77
N LYS A 21 -11.15 -12.06 1.48
CA LYS A 21 -10.52 -11.47 0.31
C LYS A 21 -9.14 -10.91 0.57
N ARG A 22 -8.75 -10.80 1.85
CA ARG A 22 -7.48 -10.15 2.21
C ARG A 22 -6.28 -10.90 1.67
N HIS A 23 -6.28 -12.21 1.82
CA HIS A 23 -5.20 -13.04 1.30
C HIS A 23 -5.06 -12.86 -0.21
N ALA A 24 -6.18 -12.93 -0.93
CA ALA A 24 -6.17 -12.78 -2.38
C ALA A 24 -5.69 -11.39 -2.80
N MET A 25 -6.04 -10.35 -2.04
CA MET A 25 -5.57 -9.00 -2.33
C MET A 25 -4.05 -8.89 -2.21
N GLY A 26 -3.48 -9.48 -1.16
CA GLY A 26 -2.03 -9.50 -1.00
C GLY A 26 -1.33 -10.25 -2.11
N THR A 27 -1.87 -11.41 -2.48
CA THR A 27 -1.33 -12.20 -3.57
C THR A 27 -1.37 -11.43 -4.89
N ALA A 28 -2.52 -10.81 -5.19
CA ALA A 28 -2.67 -10.07 -6.44
C ALA A 28 -1.70 -8.90 -6.53
N ALA A 29 -1.52 -8.16 -5.44
CA ALA A 29 -0.56 -7.06 -5.44
C ALA A 29 0.86 -7.57 -5.69
N ALA A 30 1.21 -8.68 -5.05
CA ALA A 30 2.55 -9.23 -5.17
C ALA A 30 2.83 -9.82 -6.55
N GLU A 31 1.79 -10.20 -7.27
CA GLU A 31 1.99 -10.77 -8.61
C GLU A 31 2.41 -9.73 -9.64
N VAL A 32 2.14 -8.45 -9.39
CA VAL A 32 2.44 -7.40 -10.36
C VAL A 32 3.48 -6.41 -9.86
N ALA A 33 3.68 -6.28 -8.56
CA ALA A 33 4.53 -5.23 -8.00
C ALA A 33 5.96 -5.70 -7.79
N ASP A 34 6.89 -4.75 -7.81
CA ASP A 34 8.27 -4.96 -7.36
C ASP A 34 8.40 -4.71 -5.86
N LEU A 35 7.56 -3.84 -5.33
CA LEU A 35 7.47 -3.55 -3.91
C LEU A 35 6.01 -3.43 -3.54
N VAL A 36 5.60 -4.15 -2.50
CA VAL A 36 4.25 -4.03 -1.93
C VAL A 36 4.38 -3.35 -0.58
N VAL A 37 3.65 -2.27 -0.39
CA VAL A 37 3.55 -1.59 0.91
C VAL A 37 2.18 -1.90 1.48
N VAL A 38 2.15 -2.70 2.54
CA VAL A 38 0.90 -3.08 3.20
C VAL A 38 0.61 -2.08 4.30
N THR A 39 -0.56 -1.47 4.24
CA THR A 39 -0.94 -0.42 5.17
C THR A 39 -2.40 -0.60 5.60
N ASP A 40 -2.92 0.38 6.34
CA ASP A 40 -4.30 0.36 6.80
C ASP A 40 -5.20 1.07 5.79
N ASP A 41 -6.40 0.53 5.63
CA ASP A 41 -7.48 1.24 4.93
C ASP A 41 -8.49 1.66 5.99
N ASN A 42 -9.63 1.00 6.07
CA ASN A 42 -10.65 1.29 7.08
C ASN A 42 -10.71 0.14 8.08
N PRO A 43 -9.86 0.13 9.13
CA PRO A 43 -9.87 -1.01 10.06
C PRO A 43 -11.15 -1.11 10.88
N ARG A 44 -11.87 -0.03 11.02
CA ARG A 44 -13.12 0.03 11.77
C ARG A 44 -12.90 -0.47 13.19
N SER A 45 -13.63 -1.50 13.63
CA SER A 45 -13.47 -2.03 14.98
C SER A 45 -12.44 -3.14 15.09
N GLU A 46 -11.90 -3.58 13.97
CA GLU A 46 -10.97 -4.69 13.94
C GLU A 46 -9.54 -4.19 14.18
N ASP A 47 -8.71 -5.02 14.77
CA ASP A 47 -7.30 -4.68 14.99
C ASP A 47 -6.59 -4.52 13.64
N PRO A 48 -6.00 -3.34 13.37
CA PRO A 48 -5.33 -3.13 12.09
C PRO A 48 -4.20 -4.11 11.81
N GLY A 49 -3.47 -4.52 12.83
CA GLY A 49 -2.38 -5.47 12.66
C GLY A 49 -2.86 -6.82 12.14
N THR A 50 -4.03 -7.27 12.57
CA THR A 50 -4.61 -8.51 12.09
C THR A 50 -4.95 -8.42 10.59
N ILE A 51 -5.46 -7.29 10.16
CA ILE A 51 -5.77 -7.07 8.75
C ILE A 51 -4.49 -7.10 7.91
N ARG A 52 -3.47 -6.38 8.37
CA ARG A 52 -2.19 -6.35 7.65
C ARG A 52 -1.55 -7.72 7.58
N ALA A 53 -1.67 -8.50 8.66
CA ALA A 53 -1.10 -9.86 8.67
C ALA A 53 -1.73 -10.74 7.58
N ALA A 54 -3.03 -10.62 7.37
CA ALA A 54 -3.72 -11.41 6.35
C ALA A 54 -3.25 -11.02 4.94
N LEU A 55 -3.03 -9.71 4.70
CA LEU A 55 -2.47 -9.26 3.43
C LEU A 55 -1.06 -9.78 3.23
N LEU A 56 -0.26 -9.74 4.28
CA LEU A 56 1.13 -10.20 4.22
C LEU A 56 1.22 -11.69 3.95
N GLU A 57 0.27 -12.48 4.46
CA GLU A 57 0.20 -13.90 4.14
C GLU A 57 0.00 -14.12 2.64
N GLY A 58 -0.84 -13.31 2.01
CA GLY A 58 -1.05 -13.39 0.58
C GLY A 58 0.20 -13.05 -0.21
N VAL A 59 0.94 -12.04 0.24
CA VAL A 59 2.21 -11.68 -0.40
C VAL A 59 3.21 -12.83 -0.25
N ALA A 60 3.28 -13.43 0.93
CA ALA A 60 4.19 -14.53 1.18
C ALA A 60 3.87 -15.73 0.27
N ALA A 61 2.58 -15.98 0.02
CA ALA A 61 2.18 -17.06 -0.88
C ALA A 61 2.67 -16.81 -2.31
N ALA A 62 2.60 -15.57 -2.78
CA ALA A 62 3.09 -15.23 -4.11
C ALA A 62 4.60 -15.40 -4.19
N ARG A 63 5.32 -15.02 -3.14
CA ARG A 63 6.78 -15.20 -3.09
C ARG A 63 7.14 -16.68 -3.16
N ALA A 64 6.44 -17.51 -2.41
CA ALA A 64 6.67 -18.95 -2.40
C ALA A 64 6.35 -19.58 -3.76
N ALA A 65 5.41 -18.99 -4.50
CA ALA A 65 4.98 -19.52 -5.79
C ALA A 65 5.88 -19.09 -6.95
N GLY A 66 6.92 -18.27 -6.71
CA GLY A 66 7.86 -17.90 -7.74
C GLY A 66 8.27 -16.43 -7.77
N ARG A 67 7.58 -15.58 -7.06
CA ARG A 67 7.90 -14.13 -7.04
C ARG A 67 8.90 -13.83 -5.92
N HIS A 68 10.04 -14.47 -5.95
CA HIS A 68 11.00 -14.43 -4.85
C HIS A 68 11.65 -13.05 -4.65
N GLY A 69 11.71 -12.25 -5.69
CA GLY A 69 12.39 -10.96 -5.64
C GLY A 69 11.55 -9.80 -5.16
N ILE A 70 10.29 -10.04 -4.80
CA ILE A 70 9.41 -8.98 -4.33
C ILE A 70 9.88 -8.44 -2.99
N ARG A 71 9.90 -7.11 -2.86
CA ARG A 71 10.13 -6.45 -1.59
C ARG A 71 8.80 -6.13 -0.94
N VAL A 72 8.76 -6.16 0.38
CA VAL A 72 7.54 -5.93 1.15
C VAL A 72 7.85 -5.01 2.31
N LEU A 73 7.01 -4.00 2.51
CA LEU A 73 7.05 -3.15 3.69
C LEU A 73 5.69 -3.18 4.37
N GLU A 74 5.69 -3.16 5.68
CA GLU A 74 4.46 -3.01 6.47
C GLU A 74 4.52 -1.68 7.18
N VAL A 75 3.64 -0.74 6.78
CA VAL A 75 3.60 0.60 7.35
C VAL A 75 2.15 0.92 7.67
N GLY A 76 1.78 0.80 8.96
CA GLY A 76 0.37 0.93 9.35
C GLY A 76 -0.23 2.30 9.03
N ASP A 77 0.51 3.36 9.26
CA ASP A 77 0.03 4.71 8.95
C ASP A 77 -0.01 4.89 7.43
N ARG A 78 -1.21 5.05 6.89
CA ARG A 78 -1.41 5.12 5.45
C ARG A 78 -0.68 6.31 4.81
N ARG A 79 -0.65 7.46 5.50
CA ARG A 79 0.08 8.62 4.99
C ARG A 79 1.57 8.31 4.86
N GLN A 80 2.13 7.71 5.91
CA GLN A 80 3.54 7.34 5.88
C GLN A 80 3.82 6.28 4.83
N ALA A 81 2.89 5.32 4.66
CA ALA A 81 3.04 4.28 3.64
C ALA A 81 3.13 4.88 2.23
N ILE A 82 2.30 5.88 1.94
CA ILE A 82 2.33 6.55 0.65
C ILE A 82 3.66 7.28 0.46
N ARG A 83 4.13 7.96 1.48
CA ARG A 83 5.42 8.67 1.42
C ARG A 83 6.58 7.70 1.22
N GLU A 84 6.56 6.58 1.89
CA GLU A 84 7.60 5.56 1.73
C GLU A 84 7.60 4.99 0.31
N ALA A 85 6.40 4.77 -0.25
CA ALA A 85 6.28 4.26 -1.60
C ALA A 85 6.86 5.25 -2.62
N VAL A 86 6.55 6.52 -2.47
CA VAL A 86 7.08 7.56 -3.38
C VAL A 86 8.59 7.65 -3.24
N ALA A 87 9.09 7.63 -1.99
CA ALA A 87 10.54 7.72 -1.76
C ALA A 87 11.28 6.55 -2.39
N ALA A 88 10.67 5.37 -2.40
CA ALA A 88 11.29 4.17 -2.93
C ALA A 88 11.56 4.26 -4.43
N VAL A 89 10.75 5.04 -5.17
CA VAL A 89 10.90 5.13 -6.62
C VAL A 89 11.45 6.46 -7.08
N TRP A 90 11.49 7.46 -6.20
CA TRP A 90 11.95 8.78 -6.60
C TRP A 90 13.42 8.71 -7.03
N GLY A 91 13.70 9.25 -8.17
CA GLY A 91 15.07 9.22 -8.69
C GLY A 91 15.38 8.02 -9.56
N GLN A 92 14.44 7.09 -9.71
CA GLN A 92 14.66 5.92 -10.57
C GLN A 92 14.30 6.18 -12.03
N GLY A 93 14.04 7.44 -12.37
CA GLY A 93 13.69 7.80 -13.71
C GLY A 93 12.20 7.78 -13.95
N GLU A 94 11.83 7.98 -15.21
CA GLU A 94 10.44 8.19 -15.57
C GLU A 94 9.61 6.91 -15.64
N SER A 95 10.23 5.76 -15.48
CA SER A 95 9.51 4.49 -15.63
C SER A 95 8.92 3.96 -14.35
N ALA A 96 9.16 4.63 -13.23
CA ALA A 96 8.64 4.16 -11.94
C ALA A 96 7.18 4.58 -11.76
N THR A 97 6.40 3.69 -11.18
CA THR A 97 4.96 3.90 -10.97
C THR A 97 4.59 3.56 -9.54
N VAL A 98 3.76 4.39 -8.93
CA VAL A 98 3.17 4.12 -7.61
C VAL A 98 1.66 4.03 -7.77
N ALA A 99 1.08 2.90 -7.39
CA ALA A 99 -0.35 2.69 -7.40
C ALA A 99 -0.83 2.56 -5.96
N VAL A 100 -1.76 3.42 -5.56
CA VAL A 100 -2.38 3.37 -4.24
C VAL A 100 -3.79 2.84 -4.44
N VAL A 101 -4.06 1.69 -3.84
CA VAL A 101 -5.33 0.98 -4.09
C VAL A 101 -6.07 0.71 -2.79
N GLY A 102 -7.37 0.46 -2.94
CA GLY A 102 -8.22 0.09 -1.83
C GLY A 102 -9.22 1.14 -1.43
N LYS A 103 -8.81 2.41 -1.39
CA LYS A 103 -9.69 3.48 -0.92
C LYS A 103 -10.42 4.20 -2.05
N GLY A 104 -9.80 4.32 -3.21
CA GLY A 104 -10.44 4.95 -4.36
C GLY A 104 -10.82 6.40 -4.09
N HIS A 105 -12.12 6.68 -4.16
CA HIS A 105 -12.63 8.05 -3.99
C HIS A 105 -13.03 8.37 -2.55
N GLU A 106 -12.87 7.43 -1.63
CA GLU A 106 -13.24 7.67 -0.24
C GLU A 106 -12.35 8.75 0.37
N SER A 107 -12.96 9.60 1.19
CA SER A 107 -12.28 10.74 1.79
C SER A 107 -12.12 10.60 3.29
N GLY A 108 -12.17 9.38 3.81
CA GLY A 108 -12.04 9.16 5.24
C GLY A 108 -11.43 7.82 5.55
N GLN A 109 -10.91 7.71 6.75
CA GLN A 109 -10.40 6.45 7.27
C GLN A 109 -11.06 6.19 8.61
N GLU A 110 -11.79 5.09 8.72
CA GLU A 110 -12.52 4.75 9.94
C GLU A 110 -11.68 3.81 10.80
N ILE A 111 -11.38 4.25 12.02
CA ILE A 111 -10.60 3.50 12.99
C ILE A 111 -11.40 3.49 14.29
N ALA A 112 -11.77 2.30 14.76
CA ALA A 112 -12.50 2.11 16.03
C ALA A 112 -13.75 3.00 16.11
N GLY A 113 -14.49 3.09 15.03
CA GLY A 113 -15.74 3.84 14.97
C GLY A 113 -15.59 5.34 14.76
N VAL A 114 -14.36 5.85 14.65
CA VAL A 114 -14.10 7.27 14.42
C VAL A 114 -13.58 7.44 12.99
N VAL A 115 -14.20 8.36 12.25
CA VAL A 115 -13.79 8.64 10.87
C VAL A 115 -12.81 9.80 10.89
N HIS A 116 -11.59 9.55 10.40
CA HIS A 116 -10.57 10.57 10.27
C HIS A 116 -10.51 11.03 8.82
N PRO A 117 -10.38 12.33 8.55
CA PRO A 117 -10.24 12.79 7.17
C PRO A 117 -9.00 12.17 6.51
N PHE A 118 -9.18 11.62 5.31
CA PHE A 118 -8.06 11.03 4.58
C PHE A 118 -8.44 10.93 3.10
N ASP A 119 -7.56 11.38 2.25
CA ASP A 119 -7.76 11.34 0.80
C ASP A 119 -6.45 10.87 0.17
N ASP A 120 -6.47 9.70 -0.44
CA ASP A 120 -5.27 9.11 -1.05
C ASP A 120 -4.67 10.03 -2.11
N ARG A 121 -5.49 10.71 -2.89
CA ARG A 121 -4.99 11.58 -3.94
C ARG A 121 -4.25 12.78 -3.37
N ALA A 122 -4.79 13.36 -2.31
CA ALA A 122 -4.13 14.48 -1.65
C ALA A 122 -2.82 14.04 -1.00
N GLU A 123 -2.82 12.88 -0.37
CA GLU A 123 -1.61 12.36 0.29
C GLU A 123 -0.54 12.03 -0.73
N LEU A 124 -0.92 11.44 -1.85
CA LEU A 124 0.03 11.12 -2.90
C LEU A 124 0.63 12.40 -3.50
N ALA A 125 -0.20 13.41 -3.73
CA ALA A 125 0.28 14.69 -4.25
C ALA A 125 1.26 15.34 -3.28
N GLN A 126 0.96 15.29 -1.98
CA GLN A 126 1.85 15.86 -0.96
C GLN A 126 3.17 15.10 -0.91
N ALA A 127 3.13 13.77 -1.00
CA ALA A 127 4.34 12.96 -0.99
C ALA A 127 5.23 13.28 -2.19
N LEU A 128 4.61 13.45 -3.36
CA LEU A 128 5.35 13.82 -4.56
C LEU A 128 5.97 15.20 -4.42
N HIS A 129 5.25 16.15 -3.81
CA HIS A 129 5.76 17.48 -3.57
C HIS A 129 6.98 17.47 -2.64
N LEU A 130 6.89 16.71 -1.56
CA LEU A 130 8.00 16.59 -0.61
C LEU A 130 9.22 15.96 -1.27
N ALA A 131 9.03 14.95 -2.07
CA ALA A 131 10.13 14.30 -2.77
C ALA A 131 10.78 15.26 -3.77
N ALA A 132 9.97 16.01 -4.51
CA ALA A 132 10.47 16.95 -5.52
C ALA A 132 11.24 18.10 -4.88
N SER A 133 10.89 18.50 -3.65
CA SER A 133 11.58 19.58 -2.97
C SER A 133 12.88 19.13 -2.31
N GLY A 134 13.15 17.81 -2.32
CA GLY A 134 14.35 17.28 -1.67
C GLY A 134 14.24 17.21 -0.16
N THR A 135 13.04 17.37 0.40
CA THR A 135 12.82 17.34 1.83
C THR A 135 12.76 15.89 2.31
N PRO A 136 13.62 15.49 3.26
CA PRO A 136 13.55 14.13 3.79
C PRO A 136 12.28 13.94 4.61
N GLU A 137 11.84 12.69 4.68
CA GLU A 137 10.63 12.33 5.40
C GLU A 137 10.78 12.43 6.87
#